data_a349c953c7f04a1a7caeb1763251f068
#
_entry.id   a349c953c7f04a1a7caeb1763251f068
#
_cell.length_a   1.000
_cell.length_b   1.000
_cell.length_c   1.000
_cell.angle_alpha   90.00
_cell.angle_beta   90.00
_cell.angle_gamma   90.00
#
_symmetry.space_group_name_H-M   'P 1'
#
loop_
_entity.id
_entity.type
_entity.pdbx_description
1 polymer ?
#
loop_
_entity_poly.entity_id
_entity_poly.type
_entity_poly.pdbx_seq_one_letter_code
_entity_poly.pdbx_strand_id
1 'polypeptide(L)'
;ALQNDLARVQDERLKKQILMRLNAPAYRYRITRWEYIKQQIAVKLSVAADAEKRISTECYRNTVSQSYLHTMYEIQKGIEIGFSIALLPDKTIDRLLSSKWHGRNFSTSVWQNRGKVANAAAQVLKKGILSGASIQEMSKDLMGRTYTQSMYNATRLIRTEVNYFSGQGALESYKEAEIDQYEFIATLDRRTSQICREHDGRMYRRKDATVGVNYPPMHPYCRSTTAAVIDVPGLERLNKRAARDENGKSVKIENISYPEWKRRYVDNVNGRGKT
;
A
#
# COMPACT_ATOMS: atom_id res chain seq x y z
N ALA A 1 21.25 -1.62 -26.40
CA ALA A 1 20.72 -1.33 -25.05
C ALA A 1 19.19 -1.28 -25.04
N LEU A 2 18.54 -0.42 -25.83
CA LEU A 2 17.07 -0.26 -25.86
C LEU A 2 16.29 -1.51 -26.32
N GLN A 3 16.84 -2.31 -27.25
CA GLN A 3 16.23 -3.58 -27.67
C GLN A 3 16.19 -4.61 -26.52
N ASN A 4 17.23 -4.65 -25.69
CA ASN A 4 17.29 -5.52 -24.51
C ASN A 4 16.32 -5.04 -23.43
N ASP A 5 16.10 -3.72 -23.31
CA ASP A 5 15.11 -3.16 -22.39
C ASP A 5 13.67 -3.49 -22.83
N LEU A 6 13.40 -3.47 -24.14
CA LEU A 6 12.12 -3.88 -24.73
C LEU A 6 11.76 -5.35 -24.47
N ALA A 7 12.76 -6.24 -24.47
CA ALA A 7 12.53 -7.66 -24.19
C ALA A 7 12.07 -7.92 -22.75
N ARG A 8 12.28 -6.98 -21.83
CA ARG A 8 11.86 -7.06 -20.42
C ARG A 8 10.43 -6.56 -20.15
N VAL A 9 9.82 -5.87 -21.12
CA VAL A 9 8.44 -5.39 -21.01
C VAL A 9 7.48 -6.53 -21.32
N GLN A 10 6.61 -6.88 -20.38
CA GLN A 10 5.60 -7.92 -20.56
C GLN A 10 4.23 -7.36 -21.00
N ASP A 11 3.97 -6.07 -20.79
CA ASP A 11 2.76 -5.42 -21.28
C ASP A 11 2.89 -5.17 -22.79
N GLU A 12 2.18 -5.95 -23.61
CA GLU A 12 2.23 -5.87 -25.08
C GLU A 12 1.74 -4.50 -25.62
N ARG A 13 0.79 -3.84 -24.93
CA ARG A 13 0.35 -2.48 -25.32
C ARG A 13 1.48 -1.47 -25.11
N LEU A 14 2.15 -1.56 -23.97
CA LEU A 14 3.28 -0.70 -23.63
C LEU A 14 4.45 -0.96 -24.59
N LYS A 15 4.76 -2.22 -24.89
CA LYS A 15 5.78 -2.63 -25.84
C LYS A 15 5.51 -2.04 -27.23
N LYS A 16 4.26 -2.13 -27.72
CA LYS A 16 3.83 -1.53 -28.97
C LYS A 16 3.98 0.00 -28.98
N GLN A 17 3.59 0.67 -27.90
CA GLN A 17 3.73 2.13 -27.77
C GLN A 17 5.20 2.56 -27.77
N ILE A 18 6.07 1.82 -27.09
CA ILE A 18 7.52 2.08 -27.08
C ILE A 18 8.10 1.90 -28.51
N LEU A 19 7.75 0.81 -29.19
CA LEU A 19 8.16 0.54 -30.57
C LEU A 19 7.67 1.63 -31.52
N MET A 20 6.43 2.08 -31.42
CA MET A 20 5.89 3.17 -32.24
C MET A 20 6.67 4.47 -32.04
N ARG A 21 7.05 4.80 -30.80
CA ARG A 21 7.87 5.98 -30.48
C ARG A 21 9.30 5.86 -31.03
N LEU A 22 9.90 4.68 -30.92
CA LEU A 22 11.25 4.41 -31.43
C LEU A 22 11.33 4.42 -32.97
N ASN A 23 10.25 4.01 -33.63
CA ASN A 23 10.18 3.94 -35.11
C ASN A 23 9.50 5.17 -35.74
N ALA A 24 9.14 6.19 -35.00
CA ALA A 24 8.55 7.40 -35.53
C ALA A 24 9.50 8.09 -36.56
N PRO A 25 8.98 8.61 -37.65
CA PRO A 25 9.82 9.25 -38.70
C PRO A 25 10.69 10.40 -38.15
N ALA A 26 10.23 11.12 -37.13
CA ALA A 26 11.00 12.14 -36.42
C ALA A 26 12.29 11.59 -35.79
N TYR A 27 12.33 10.31 -35.48
CA TYR A 27 13.53 9.64 -34.94
C TYR A 27 14.62 9.46 -35.99
N ARG A 28 14.25 9.37 -37.24
CA ARG A 28 15.22 9.22 -38.37
C ARG A 28 15.79 10.54 -38.86
N TYR A 29 15.11 11.65 -38.64
CA TYR A 29 15.37 12.85 -39.42
C TYR A 29 15.68 14.14 -38.68
N ARG A 30 16.00 14.28 -37.45
CA ARG A 30 16.42 15.55 -36.79
C ARG A 30 15.97 15.70 -35.35
N ILE A 31 15.95 14.60 -34.59
CA ILE A 31 15.79 14.71 -33.15
C ILE A 31 17.03 15.38 -32.57
N THR A 32 16.85 16.43 -31.79
CA THR A 32 17.95 17.03 -31.05
C THR A 32 18.51 16.01 -30.06
N ARG A 33 19.80 16.08 -29.74
CA ARG A 33 20.43 15.22 -28.74
C ARG A 33 19.63 15.17 -27.42
N TRP A 34 18.96 16.27 -27.10
CA TRP A 34 18.10 16.42 -25.94
C TRP A 34 16.84 15.54 -26.02
N GLU A 35 16.12 15.58 -27.12
CA GLU A 35 14.91 14.78 -27.33
C GLU A 35 15.23 13.29 -27.35
N TYR A 36 16.36 12.90 -27.89
CA TYR A 36 16.85 11.53 -27.84
C TYR A 36 17.07 11.06 -26.41
N ILE A 37 17.81 11.82 -25.57
CA ILE A 37 18.03 11.49 -24.17
C ILE A 37 16.70 11.42 -23.39
N LYS A 38 15.80 12.37 -23.61
CA LYS A 38 14.47 12.39 -22.98
C LYS A 38 13.67 11.12 -23.32
N GLN A 39 13.71 10.67 -24.56
CA GLN A 39 13.02 9.43 -24.95
C GLN A 39 13.65 8.19 -24.34
N GLN A 40 14.96 8.10 -24.28
CA GLN A 40 15.64 6.98 -23.61
C GLN A 40 15.28 6.89 -22.12
N ILE A 41 15.25 8.02 -21.41
CA ILE A 41 14.81 8.07 -20.02
C ILE A 41 13.37 7.58 -19.89
N ALA A 42 12.47 8.05 -20.75
CA ALA A 42 11.07 7.65 -20.73
C ALA A 42 10.90 6.13 -20.92
N VAL A 43 11.65 5.53 -21.86
CA VAL A 43 11.64 4.07 -22.08
C VAL A 43 12.14 3.32 -20.85
N LYS A 44 13.30 3.69 -20.29
CA LYS A 44 13.85 3.03 -19.10
C LYS A 44 12.90 3.11 -17.88
N LEU A 45 12.28 4.25 -17.68
CA LEU A 45 11.29 4.43 -16.62
C LEU A 45 10.01 3.62 -16.87
N SER A 46 9.61 3.45 -18.13
CA SER A 46 8.47 2.60 -18.48
C SER A 46 8.74 1.13 -18.19
N VAL A 47 9.94 0.64 -18.51
CA VAL A 47 10.38 -0.72 -18.16
C VAL A 47 10.38 -0.94 -16.65
N ALA A 48 10.91 0.03 -15.90
CA ALA A 48 10.91 -0.03 -14.43
C ALA A 48 9.49 -0.01 -13.84
N ALA A 49 8.58 0.80 -14.41
CA ALA A 49 7.19 0.86 -13.97
C ALA A 49 6.43 -0.46 -14.24
N ASP A 50 6.69 -1.10 -15.38
CA ASP A 50 6.11 -2.40 -15.71
C ASP A 50 6.58 -3.49 -14.73
N ALA A 51 7.88 -3.54 -14.44
CA ALA A 51 8.44 -4.46 -13.45
C ALA A 51 7.85 -4.22 -12.05
N GLU A 52 7.77 -2.96 -11.60
CA GLU A 52 7.16 -2.59 -10.33
C GLU A 52 5.69 -3.02 -10.25
N LYS A 53 4.91 -2.79 -11.31
CA LYS A 53 3.51 -3.22 -11.40
C LYS A 53 3.38 -4.74 -11.28
N ARG A 54 4.20 -5.52 -11.98
CA ARG A 54 4.16 -7.00 -11.92
C ARG A 54 4.47 -7.52 -10.52
N ILE A 55 5.58 -7.07 -9.93
CA ILE A 55 6.00 -7.48 -8.59
C ILE A 55 4.94 -7.08 -7.56
N SER A 56 4.41 -5.86 -7.65
CA SER A 56 3.34 -5.40 -6.75
C SER A 56 2.06 -6.20 -6.93
N THR A 57 1.67 -6.54 -8.15
CA THR A 57 0.48 -7.36 -8.43
C THR A 57 0.59 -8.71 -7.76
N GLU A 58 1.73 -9.39 -7.89
CA GLU A 58 1.97 -10.68 -7.26
C GLU A 58 1.99 -10.57 -5.73
N CYS A 59 2.67 -9.57 -5.20
CA CYS A 59 2.69 -9.30 -3.76
C CYS A 59 1.28 -9.09 -3.20
N TYR A 60 0.47 -8.27 -3.85
CA TYR A 60 -0.89 -7.97 -3.37
C TYR A 60 -1.84 -9.15 -3.56
N ARG A 61 -1.68 -9.96 -4.61
CA ARG A 61 -2.38 -11.24 -4.79
C ARG A 61 -2.12 -12.16 -3.60
N ASN A 62 -0.87 -12.34 -3.25
CA ASN A 62 -0.46 -13.12 -2.09
C ASN A 62 -0.98 -12.53 -0.78
N THR A 63 -0.96 -11.20 -0.64
CA THR A 63 -1.49 -10.51 0.55
C THR A 63 -2.98 -10.79 0.75
N VAL A 64 -3.79 -10.70 -0.30
CA VAL A 64 -5.23 -11.01 -0.25
C VAL A 64 -5.44 -12.46 0.18
N SER A 65 -4.77 -13.40 -0.48
CA SER A 65 -4.92 -14.84 -0.22
C SER A 65 -4.49 -15.21 1.19
N GLN A 66 -3.34 -14.73 1.65
CA GLN A 66 -2.83 -15.00 2.99
C GLN A 66 -3.71 -14.36 4.08
N SER A 67 -4.17 -13.14 3.87
CA SER A 67 -5.08 -12.47 4.81
C SER A 67 -6.41 -13.21 4.91
N TYR A 68 -6.95 -13.66 3.78
CA TYR A 68 -8.15 -14.49 3.75
C TYR A 68 -7.97 -15.77 4.58
N LEU A 69 -6.94 -16.55 4.31
CA LEU A 69 -6.70 -17.81 5.00
C LEU A 69 -6.42 -17.61 6.50
N HIS A 70 -5.64 -16.57 6.84
CA HIS A 70 -5.34 -16.26 8.24
C HIS A 70 -6.60 -15.84 9.00
N THR A 71 -7.43 -15.02 8.39
CA THR A 71 -8.70 -14.57 9.00
C THR A 71 -9.66 -15.76 9.18
N MET A 72 -9.77 -16.66 8.20
CA MET A 72 -10.56 -17.90 8.32
C MET A 72 -10.05 -18.79 9.45
N TYR A 73 -8.72 -18.94 9.58
CA TYR A 73 -8.12 -19.67 10.67
C TYR A 73 -8.49 -19.06 12.05
N GLU A 74 -8.39 -17.73 12.20
CA GLU A 74 -8.74 -17.06 13.46
C GLU A 74 -10.25 -17.18 13.77
N ILE A 75 -11.12 -17.15 12.76
CA ILE A 75 -12.56 -17.41 12.93
C ILE A 75 -12.79 -18.84 13.43
N GLN A 76 -12.24 -19.85 12.76
CA GLN A 76 -12.38 -21.26 13.16
C GLN A 76 -11.88 -21.50 14.58
N LYS A 77 -10.74 -20.93 14.92
CA LYS A 77 -10.16 -20.98 16.26
C LYS A 77 -11.06 -20.31 17.29
N GLY A 78 -11.69 -19.19 16.91
CA GLY A 78 -12.61 -18.46 17.79
C GLY A 78 -13.90 -19.21 18.08
N ILE A 79 -14.43 -19.99 17.15
CA ILE A 79 -15.66 -20.79 17.32
C ILE A 79 -15.39 -22.23 17.73
N GLU A 80 -14.11 -22.64 17.80
CA GLU A 80 -13.65 -24.00 18.10
C GLU A 80 -14.23 -25.08 17.14
N ILE A 81 -14.65 -24.69 15.95
CA ILE A 81 -15.20 -25.58 14.92
C ILE A 81 -14.32 -25.52 13.67
N GLY A 82 -13.78 -26.65 13.27
CA GLY A 82 -13.09 -26.80 11.98
C GLY A 82 -14.07 -27.09 10.86
N PHE A 83 -13.98 -26.34 9.77
CA PHE A 83 -14.68 -26.61 8.51
C PHE A 83 -13.74 -26.44 7.32
N SER A 84 -14.07 -27.09 6.20
CA SER A 84 -13.27 -26.99 4.99
C SER A 84 -13.34 -25.57 4.41
N ILE A 85 -12.16 -25.03 4.07
CA ILE A 85 -12.03 -23.69 3.49
C ILE A 85 -11.72 -23.83 2.00
N ALA A 86 -12.55 -23.25 1.14
CA ALA A 86 -12.21 -23.06 -0.27
C ALA A 86 -11.21 -21.93 -0.43
N LEU A 87 -10.29 -22.06 -1.38
CA LEU A 87 -9.41 -20.94 -1.76
C LEU A 87 -10.23 -19.86 -2.47
N LEU A 88 -9.83 -18.60 -2.29
CA LEU A 88 -10.43 -17.52 -3.06
C LEU A 88 -10.25 -17.74 -4.56
N PRO A 89 -11.33 -17.68 -5.36
CA PRO A 89 -11.22 -17.78 -6.80
C PRO A 89 -10.34 -16.66 -7.38
N ASP A 90 -9.51 -16.97 -8.38
CA ASP A 90 -8.67 -15.99 -9.07
C ASP A 90 -9.46 -14.78 -9.58
N LYS A 91 -10.67 -14.98 -10.09
CA LYS A 91 -11.56 -13.91 -10.53
C LYS A 91 -11.90 -12.93 -9.39
N THR A 92 -12.05 -13.40 -8.16
CA THR A 92 -12.30 -12.54 -7.00
C THR A 92 -11.05 -11.72 -6.70
N ILE A 93 -9.88 -12.35 -6.67
CA ILE A 93 -8.61 -11.67 -6.44
C ILE A 93 -8.36 -10.61 -7.53
N ASP A 94 -8.57 -10.93 -8.80
CA ASP A 94 -8.38 -9.99 -9.93
C ASP A 94 -9.36 -8.80 -9.84
N ARG A 95 -10.60 -9.03 -9.43
CA ARG A 95 -11.57 -7.96 -9.15
C ARG A 95 -11.07 -7.03 -8.05
N LEU A 96 -10.57 -7.57 -6.94
CA LEU A 96 -10.02 -6.79 -5.83
C LEU A 96 -8.80 -5.98 -6.26
N LEU A 97 -7.86 -6.58 -7.02
CA LEU A 97 -6.67 -5.89 -7.53
C LEU A 97 -7.00 -4.78 -8.53
N SER A 98 -8.12 -4.90 -9.24
CA SER A 98 -8.59 -3.90 -10.22
C SER A 98 -9.40 -2.79 -9.57
N SER A 99 -9.83 -2.95 -8.33
CA SER A 99 -10.69 -1.98 -7.65
C SER A 99 -9.97 -0.65 -7.44
N LYS A 100 -10.76 0.42 -7.46
CA LYS A 100 -10.26 1.79 -7.22
C LYS A 100 -10.77 2.25 -5.86
N TRP A 101 -9.87 2.39 -4.92
CA TRP A 101 -10.16 3.09 -3.69
C TRP A 101 -9.48 4.47 -3.73
N HIS A 102 -10.09 5.49 -3.21
CA HIS A 102 -9.68 6.88 -3.41
C HIS A 102 -9.52 7.31 -4.90
N GLY A 103 -10.37 6.79 -5.78
CA GLY A 103 -10.43 7.19 -7.18
C GLY A 103 -9.32 6.63 -8.08
N ARG A 104 -8.36 5.86 -7.54
CA ARG A 104 -7.28 5.24 -8.30
C ARG A 104 -6.88 3.90 -7.71
N ASN A 105 -6.28 3.04 -8.52
CA ASN A 105 -5.63 1.82 -8.07
C ASN A 105 -4.10 2.00 -7.97
N PHE A 106 -3.41 1.01 -7.40
CA PHE A 106 -1.95 1.03 -7.21
C PHE A 106 -1.18 1.20 -8.54
N SER A 107 -1.65 0.55 -9.61
CA SER A 107 -1.02 0.63 -10.93
C SER A 107 -0.97 2.07 -11.46
N THR A 108 -2.07 2.82 -11.32
CA THR A 108 -2.11 4.25 -11.68
C THR A 108 -1.10 5.05 -10.86
N SER A 109 -0.97 4.75 -9.56
CA SER A 109 -0.02 5.42 -8.67
C SER A 109 1.44 5.15 -9.04
N VAL A 110 1.77 3.91 -9.43
CA VAL A 110 3.10 3.55 -9.94
C VAL A 110 3.46 4.39 -11.17
N TRP A 111 2.57 4.46 -12.16
CA TRP A 111 2.80 5.24 -13.38
C TRP A 111 2.95 6.73 -13.11
N GLN A 112 2.14 7.31 -12.23
CA GLN A 112 2.24 8.72 -11.85
C GLN A 112 3.56 9.04 -11.14
N ASN A 113 4.02 8.17 -10.24
CA ASN A 113 5.30 8.37 -9.56
C ASN A 113 6.48 8.34 -10.55
N ARG A 114 6.47 7.43 -11.52
CA ARG A 114 7.51 7.36 -12.56
C ARG A 114 7.49 8.58 -13.48
N GLY A 115 6.30 9.09 -13.82
CA GLY A 115 6.15 10.35 -14.57
C GLY A 115 6.81 11.54 -13.90
N LYS A 116 6.69 11.67 -12.57
CA LYS A 116 7.36 12.72 -11.79
C LYS A 116 8.89 12.61 -11.87
N VAL A 117 9.43 11.40 -11.76
CA VAL A 117 10.88 11.15 -11.90
C VAL A 117 11.35 11.51 -13.30
N ALA A 118 10.60 11.15 -14.35
CA ALA A 118 10.92 11.49 -15.72
C ALA A 118 11.00 13.01 -15.96
N ASN A 119 10.03 13.75 -15.42
CA ASN A 119 10.00 15.21 -15.51
C ASN A 119 11.17 15.86 -14.76
N ALA A 120 11.50 15.39 -13.56
CA ALA A 120 12.66 15.88 -12.81
C ALA A 120 13.97 15.62 -13.57
N ALA A 121 14.16 14.43 -14.11
CA ALA A 121 15.30 14.08 -14.93
C ALA A 121 15.41 15.00 -16.17
N ALA A 122 14.28 15.25 -16.84
CA ALA A 122 14.23 16.16 -17.98
C ALA A 122 14.69 17.59 -17.62
N GLN A 123 14.23 18.10 -16.47
CA GLN A 123 14.61 19.45 -16.01
C GLN A 123 16.11 19.54 -15.64
N VAL A 124 16.62 18.58 -14.89
CA VAL A 124 18.04 18.54 -14.48
C VAL A 124 18.95 18.49 -15.70
N LEU A 125 18.65 17.62 -16.66
CA LEU A 125 19.44 17.49 -17.87
C LEU A 125 19.38 18.76 -18.74
N LYS A 126 18.18 19.34 -18.93
CA LYS A 126 18.03 20.60 -19.65
C LYS A 126 18.89 21.71 -19.04
N LYS A 127 18.79 21.89 -17.71
CA LYS A 127 19.56 22.90 -16.98
C LYS A 127 21.07 22.60 -17.09
N GLY A 128 21.48 21.36 -16.83
CA GLY A 128 22.90 20.96 -16.83
C GLY A 128 23.57 21.13 -18.20
N ILE A 129 22.87 20.76 -19.29
CA ILE A 129 23.40 20.95 -20.65
C ILE A 129 23.59 22.45 -20.95
N LEU A 130 22.62 23.30 -20.57
CA LEU A 130 22.70 24.75 -20.80
C LEU A 130 23.78 25.42 -19.97
N SER A 131 24.04 24.94 -18.74
CA SER A 131 25.05 25.51 -17.83
C SER A 131 26.45 24.89 -17.98
N GLY A 132 26.62 23.88 -18.85
CA GLY A 132 27.88 23.15 -18.97
C GLY A 132 28.21 22.25 -17.78
N ALA A 133 27.23 21.90 -16.96
CA ALA A 133 27.43 21.06 -15.79
C ALA A 133 27.91 19.65 -16.15
N SER A 134 28.79 19.08 -15.33
CA SER A 134 29.28 17.72 -15.47
C SER A 134 28.17 16.68 -15.25
N ILE A 135 28.36 15.47 -15.79
CA ILE A 135 27.45 14.34 -15.55
C ILE A 135 27.31 14.05 -14.05
N GLN A 136 28.39 14.20 -13.29
CA GLN A 136 28.39 13.97 -11.83
C GLN A 136 27.51 14.98 -11.10
N GLU A 137 27.61 16.25 -11.43
CA GLU A 137 26.76 17.31 -10.85
C GLU A 137 25.29 17.11 -11.20
N MET A 138 24.98 16.81 -12.45
CA MET A 138 23.61 16.48 -12.89
C MET A 138 23.06 15.24 -12.19
N SER A 139 23.85 14.20 -12.02
CA SER A 139 23.44 12.98 -11.30
C SER A 139 23.16 13.27 -9.83
N LYS A 140 24.02 14.05 -9.17
CA LYS A 140 23.83 14.46 -7.78
C LYS A 140 22.57 15.32 -7.60
N ASP A 141 22.33 16.29 -8.50
CA ASP A 141 21.10 17.12 -8.47
C ASP A 141 19.84 16.25 -8.67
N LEU A 142 19.85 15.30 -9.63
CA LEU A 142 18.74 14.39 -9.86
C LEU A 142 18.46 13.50 -8.64
N MET A 143 19.48 12.92 -8.03
CA MET A 143 19.34 12.11 -6.82
C MET A 143 18.78 12.94 -5.66
N GLY A 144 19.26 14.14 -5.43
CA GLY A 144 18.76 15.04 -4.40
C GLY A 144 17.29 15.38 -4.59
N ARG A 145 16.83 15.55 -5.82
CA ARG A 145 15.42 15.88 -6.13
C ARG A 145 14.47 14.69 -6.11
N THR A 146 14.94 13.49 -6.43
CA THR A 146 14.04 12.36 -6.72
C THR A 146 14.17 11.23 -5.72
N TYR A 147 15.34 10.96 -5.15
CA TYR A 147 15.56 9.76 -4.36
C TYR A 147 14.71 9.73 -3.09
N THR A 148 14.84 10.73 -2.22
CA THR A 148 14.08 10.80 -0.95
C THR A 148 12.57 10.82 -1.20
N GLN A 149 12.12 11.65 -2.15
CA GLN A 149 10.71 11.76 -2.49
C GLN A 149 10.16 10.48 -3.13
N SER A 150 10.94 9.80 -3.97
CA SER A 150 10.54 8.54 -4.61
C SER A 150 10.46 7.41 -3.58
N MET A 151 11.44 7.29 -2.67
CA MET A 151 11.42 6.30 -1.58
C MET A 151 10.24 6.53 -0.64
N TYR A 152 9.98 7.78 -0.25
CA TYR A 152 8.83 8.13 0.57
C TYR A 152 7.51 7.75 -0.11
N ASN A 153 7.32 8.12 -1.38
CA ASN A 153 6.12 7.81 -2.14
C ASN A 153 5.92 6.31 -2.36
N ALA A 154 6.99 5.58 -2.66
CA ALA A 154 6.95 4.12 -2.81
C ALA A 154 6.59 3.44 -1.49
N THR A 155 7.23 3.82 -0.38
CA THR A 155 6.93 3.27 0.94
C THR A 155 5.49 3.57 1.36
N ARG A 156 5.01 4.79 1.11
CA ARG A 156 3.63 5.18 1.38
C ARG A 156 2.65 4.34 0.58
N LEU A 157 2.92 4.17 -0.72
CA LEU A 157 2.06 3.38 -1.60
C LEU A 157 2.00 1.93 -1.10
N ILE A 158 3.15 1.27 -0.96
CA ILE A 158 3.22 -0.14 -0.56
C ILE A 158 2.51 -0.38 0.78
N ARG A 159 2.80 0.40 1.80
CA ARG A 159 2.16 0.22 3.12
C ARG A 159 0.67 0.42 3.09
N THR A 160 0.20 1.38 2.32
CA THR A 160 -1.23 1.70 2.21
C THR A 160 -1.97 0.63 1.43
N GLU A 161 -1.39 0.16 0.33
CA GLU A 161 -1.98 -0.89 -0.51
C GLU A 161 -1.95 -2.27 0.18
N VAL A 162 -0.87 -2.61 0.90
CA VAL A 162 -0.82 -3.85 1.69
C VAL A 162 -1.91 -3.85 2.76
N ASN A 163 -2.13 -2.74 3.46
CA ASN A 163 -3.23 -2.63 4.42
C ASN A 163 -4.60 -2.79 3.73
N TYR A 164 -4.78 -2.14 2.58
CA TYR A 164 -6.01 -2.26 1.78
C TYR A 164 -6.27 -3.71 1.36
N PHE A 165 -5.31 -4.37 0.72
CA PHE A 165 -5.48 -5.74 0.22
C PHE A 165 -5.60 -6.77 1.35
N SER A 166 -4.91 -6.57 2.47
CA SER A 166 -5.11 -7.37 3.67
C SER A 166 -6.53 -7.23 4.21
N GLY A 167 -7.04 -6.00 4.28
CA GLY A 167 -8.43 -5.74 4.67
C GLY A 167 -9.44 -6.39 3.72
N GLN A 168 -9.20 -6.34 2.40
CA GLN A 168 -10.09 -6.99 1.43
C GLN A 168 -10.10 -8.52 1.59
N GLY A 169 -8.95 -9.14 1.85
CA GLY A 169 -8.87 -10.58 2.15
C GLY A 169 -9.67 -10.93 3.40
N ALA A 170 -9.56 -10.15 4.47
CA ALA A 170 -10.34 -10.33 5.70
C ALA A 170 -11.85 -10.17 5.44
N LEU A 171 -12.24 -9.18 4.62
CA LEU A 171 -13.66 -8.94 4.31
C LEU A 171 -14.30 -10.10 3.52
N GLU A 172 -13.56 -10.69 2.57
CA GLU A 172 -14.03 -11.89 1.86
C GLU A 172 -14.13 -13.10 2.83
N SER A 173 -13.24 -13.21 3.85
CA SER A 173 -13.35 -14.23 4.90
C SER A 173 -14.62 -14.03 5.75
N TYR A 174 -14.91 -12.81 6.16
CA TYR A 174 -16.14 -12.51 6.89
C TYR A 174 -17.38 -12.86 6.08
N LYS A 175 -17.32 -12.65 4.77
CA LYS A 175 -18.41 -13.01 3.87
C LYS A 175 -18.59 -14.54 3.78
N GLU A 176 -17.51 -15.27 3.58
CA GLU A 176 -17.52 -16.74 3.47
C GLU A 176 -17.96 -17.42 4.77
N ALA A 177 -17.51 -16.89 5.91
CA ALA A 177 -17.88 -17.41 7.23
C ALA A 177 -19.21 -16.84 7.76
N GLU A 178 -19.99 -16.13 6.94
CA GLU A 178 -21.26 -15.50 7.30
C GLU A 178 -21.21 -14.59 8.53
N ILE A 179 -20.05 -13.97 8.76
CA ILE A 179 -19.87 -12.99 9.84
C ILE A 179 -20.59 -11.69 9.49
N ASP A 180 -21.55 -11.29 10.30
CA ASP A 180 -22.38 -10.10 10.07
C ASP A 180 -21.71 -8.80 10.49
N GLN A 181 -20.84 -8.84 11.49
CA GLN A 181 -20.23 -7.66 12.07
C GLN A 181 -18.72 -7.81 12.25
N TYR A 182 -18.02 -6.69 12.17
CA TYR A 182 -16.60 -6.59 12.53
C TYR A 182 -16.37 -5.45 13.51
N GLU A 183 -15.37 -5.61 14.34
CA GLU A 183 -14.85 -4.57 15.23
C GLU A 183 -13.66 -3.88 14.53
N PHE A 184 -13.65 -2.54 14.54
CA PHE A 184 -12.53 -1.75 14.08
C PHE A 184 -11.43 -1.70 15.15
N ILE A 185 -10.21 -2.05 14.82
CA ILE A 185 -9.08 -2.12 15.74
C ILE A 185 -7.99 -1.15 15.28
N ALA A 186 -7.80 -0.07 16.02
CA ALA A 186 -6.69 0.84 15.80
C ALA A 186 -5.40 0.34 16.48
N THR A 187 -4.25 0.70 15.93
CA THR A 187 -2.96 0.47 16.61
C THR A 187 -2.88 1.38 17.84
N LEU A 188 -2.57 0.84 19.01
CA LEU A 188 -2.42 1.60 20.23
C LEU A 188 -1.00 2.19 20.32
N ASP A 189 -0.82 3.41 19.83
CA ASP A 189 0.41 4.19 19.98
C ASP A 189 0.14 5.70 19.82
N ARG A 190 1.19 6.52 20.08
CA ARG A 190 1.09 7.99 19.99
C ARG A 190 0.90 8.50 18.55
N ARG A 191 1.23 7.68 17.55
CA ARG A 191 1.16 8.05 16.11
C ARG A 191 -0.16 7.67 15.46
N THR A 192 -1.07 7.03 16.19
CA THR A 192 -2.40 6.70 15.68
C THR A 192 -3.19 7.98 15.41
N SER A 193 -3.72 8.09 14.20
CA SER A 193 -4.48 9.26 13.77
C SER A 193 -5.79 9.41 14.55
N GLN A 194 -6.30 10.63 14.64
CA GLN A 194 -7.56 10.91 15.33
C GLN A 194 -8.70 10.09 14.75
N ILE A 195 -8.84 10.03 13.43
CA ILE A 195 -9.90 9.24 12.78
C ILE A 195 -9.85 7.77 13.20
N CYS A 196 -8.66 7.15 13.27
CA CYS A 196 -8.54 5.76 13.71
C CYS A 196 -8.88 5.59 15.20
N ARG A 197 -8.55 6.57 16.04
CA ARG A 197 -8.89 6.54 17.49
C ARG A 197 -10.38 6.60 17.71
N GLU A 198 -11.09 7.40 16.90
CA GLU A 198 -12.54 7.56 17.00
C GLU A 198 -13.30 6.31 16.57
N HIS A 199 -12.71 5.49 15.71
CA HIS A 199 -13.27 4.23 15.26
C HIS A 199 -12.89 3.04 16.14
N ASP A 200 -11.86 3.15 16.98
CA ASP A 200 -11.31 2.06 17.77
C ASP A 200 -12.37 1.42 18.68
N GLY A 201 -12.52 0.11 18.59
CA GLY A 201 -13.50 -0.66 19.36
C GLY A 201 -14.94 -0.55 18.87
N ARG A 202 -15.22 0.22 17.81
CA ARG A 202 -16.57 0.29 17.24
C ARG A 202 -16.86 -0.92 16.38
N MET A 203 -18.11 -1.39 16.49
CA MET A 203 -18.64 -2.49 15.67
C MET A 203 -19.41 -1.95 14.48
N TYR A 204 -19.22 -2.56 13.32
CA TYR A 204 -19.89 -2.20 12.07
C TYR A 204 -20.43 -3.44 11.38
N ARG A 205 -21.53 -3.29 10.65
CA ARG A 205 -22.06 -4.36 9.81
C ARG A 205 -21.15 -4.57 8.61
N ARG A 206 -20.81 -5.82 8.30
CA ARG A 206 -19.98 -6.17 7.14
C ARG A 206 -20.52 -5.60 5.82
N LYS A 207 -21.83 -5.64 5.61
CA LYS A 207 -22.47 -5.12 4.39
C LYS A 207 -22.28 -3.62 4.17
N ASP A 208 -22.06 -2.86 5.25
CA ASP A 208 -21.89 -1.41 5.23
C ASP A 208 -20.41 -1.00 5.22
N ALA A 209 -19.49 -1.98 5.11
CA ALA A 209 -18.05 -1.73 5.09
C ALA A 209 -17.65 -0.85 3.91
N THR A 210 -17.11 0.31 4.21
CA THR A 210 -16.65 1.29 3.21
C THR A 210 -15.25 1.77 3.57
N VAL A 211 -14.30 1.45 2.71
CA VAL A 211 -12.88 1.81 2.92
C VAL A 211 -12.74 3.34 3.00
N GLY A 212 -12.01 3.79 4.01
CA GLY A 212 -11.80 5.22 4.29
C GLY A 212 -12.94 5.91 5.04
N VAL A 213 -14.03 5.19 5.34
CA VAL A 213 -15.18 5.70 6.12
C VAL A 213 -15.30 4.95 7.45
N ASN A 214 -15.48 3.64 7.41
CA ASN A 214 -15.60 2.77 8.58
C ASN A 214 -14.75 1.50 8.49
N TYR A 215 -14.09 1.28 7.37
CA TYR A 215 -13.22 0.13 7.10
C TYR A 215 -11.80 0.59 6.71
N PRO A 216 -10.72 -0.02 7.30
CA PRO A 216 -9.35 0.35 6.97
C PRO A 216 -8.96 0.01 5.50
N PRO A 217 -7.99 0.75 4.91
CA PRO A 217 -7.27 1.89 5.48
C PRO A 217 -8.10 3.17 5.49
N MET A 218 -8.05 3.93 6.58
CA MET A 218 -8.74 5.22 6.72
C MET A 218 -7.98 6.37 6.06
N HIS A 219 -6.67 6.23 5.91
CA HIS A 219 -5.75 7.24 5.39
C HIS A 219 -4.44 6.58 4.92
N PRO A 220 -3.57 7.26 4.16
CA PRO A 220 -2.23 6.76 3.86
C PRO A 220 -1.45 6.41 5.13
N TYR A 221 -0.67 5.32 5.10
CA TYR A 221 0.02 4.76 6.26
C TYR A 221 -0.89 4.27 7.40
N CYS A 222 -2.16 4.03 7.14
CA CYS A 222 -3.06 3.45 8.14
C CYS A 222 -2.51 2.10 8.63
N ARG A 223 -2.60 1.87 9.94
CA ARG A 223 -2.15 0.64 10.61
C ARG A 223 -3.28 -0.07 11.33
N SER A 224 -4.50 0.45 11.19
CA SER A 224 -5.70 -0.17 11.73
C SER A 224 -6.07 -1.42 10.95
N THR A 225 -6.76 -2.32 11.63
CA THR A 225 -7.30 -3.56 11.08
C THR A 225 -8.71 -3.79 11.60
N THR A 226 -9.27 -4.94 11.32
CA THR A 226 -10.57 -5.36 11.84
C THR A 226 -10.49 -6.75 12.44
N ALA A 227 -11.43 -7.10 13.31
CA ALA A 227 -11.65 -8.45 13.80
C ALA A 227 -13.11 -8.86 13.60
N ALA A 228 -13.35 -10.15 13.33
CA ALA A 228 -14.69 -10.70 13.29
C ALA A 228 -15.37 -10.55 14.66
N VAL A 229 -16.63 -10.13 14.68
CA VAL A 229 -17.46 -10.22 15.88
C VAL A 229 -18.18 -11.56 15.83
N ILE A 230 -17.77 -12.45 16.72
CA ILE A 230 -18.32 -13.80 16.81
C ILE A 230 -19.20 -13.84 18.08
N ASP A 231 -20.48 -14.02 17.89
CA ASP A 231 -21.43 -14.13 19.00
C ASP A 231 -21.66 -15.61 19.33
N VAL A 232 -20.71 -16.18 20.10
CA VAL A 232 -20.83 -17.54 20.64
C VAL A 232 -20.99 -17.44 22.13
N PRO A 233 -22.10 -17.89 22.71
CA PRO A 233 -22.29 -17.92 24.15
C PRO A 233 -21.15 -18.66 24.86
N GLY A 234 -20.47 -18.00 25.80
CA GLY A 234 -19.37 -18.59 26.58
C GLY A 234 -17.97 -18.38 26.00
N LEU A 235 -17.83 -17.75 24.82
CA LEU A 235 -16.52 -17.35 24.29
C LEU A 235 -16.13 -15.99 24.87
N GLU A 236 -15.14 -15.97 25.74
CA GLU A 236 -14.53 -14.69 26.14
C GLU A 236 -13.78 -14.11 24.96
N ARG A 237 -14.06 -12.84 24.62
CA ARG A 237 -13.31 -12.08 23.64
C ARG A 237 -11.81 -12.20 23.92
N LEU A 238 -11.00 -12.27 22.88
CA LEU A 238 -9.54 -12.26 23.00
C LEU A 238 -9.12 -11.10 23.92
N ASN A 239 -8.73 -11.43 25.14
CA ASN A 239 -8.43 -10.46 26.19
C ASN A 239 -7.12 -9.68 25.97
N LYS A 240 -6.43 -9.89 24.83
CA LYS A 240 -5.14 -9.24 24.54
C LYS A 240 -5.07 -8.70 23.13
N ARG A 241 -4.57 -7.48 22.99
CA ARG A 241 -4.27 -6.85 21.69
C ARG A 241 -2.84 -6.33 21.64
N ALA A 242 -2.31 -6.16 20.41
CA ALA A 242 -0.98 -5.61 20.20
C ALA A 242 -1.00 -4.09 20.44
N ALA A 243 0.00 -3.63 21.18
CA ALA A 243 0.31 -2.22 21.40
C ALA A 243 1.81 -1.98 21.15
N ARG A 244 2.25 -0.73 21.18
CA ARG A 244 3.67 -0.36 21.16
C ARG A 244 4.02 0.38 22.43
N ASP A 245 5.12 -0.02 23.04
CA ASP A 245 5.71 0.69 24.18
C ASP A 245 6.34 2.03 23.77
N GLU A 246 6.91 2.73 24.71
CA GLU A 246 7.58 4.03 24.50
C GLU A 246 8.78 3.96 23.52
N ASN A 247 9.40 2.78 23.41
CA ASN A 247 10.52 2.50 22.50
C ASN A 247 10.04 2.01 21.12
N GLY A 248 8.73 1.90 20.90
CA GLY A 248 8.12 1.40 19.65
C GLY A 248 8.17 -0.11 19.49
N LYS A 249 8.54 -0.87 20.54
CA LYS A 249 8.53 -2.33 20.55
C LYS A 249 7.11 -2.86 20.70
N SER A 250 6.78 -3.93 19.97
CA SER A 250 5.48 -4.61 20.09
C SER A 250 5.33 -5.29 21.44
N VAL A 251 4.24 -4.98 22.14
CA VAL A 251 3.83 -5.60 23.40
C VAL A 251 2.39 -6.06 23.31
N LYS A 252 2.02 -7.09 24.08
CA LYS A 252 0.63 -7.53 24.22
C LYS A 252 0.06 -6.95 25.51
N ILE A 253 -1.03 -6.23 25.39
CA ILE A 253 -1.77 -5.66 26.53
C ILE A 253 -3.20 -6.19 26.54
N GLU A 254 -3.94 -5.90 27.59
CA GLU A 254 -5.39 -6.15 27.65
C GLU A 254 -6.11 -5.49 26.47
N ASN A 255 -7.22 -6.07 26.05
CA ASN A 255 -8.06 -5.50 24.99
C ASN A 255 -8.84 -4.29 25.53
N ILE A 256 -8.16 -3.15 25.53
CA ILE A 256 -8.70 -1.86 25.97
C ILE A 256 -8.81 -0.90 24.80
N SER A 257 -9.75 0.04 24.88
CA SER A 257 -9.90 1.09 23.85
C SER A 257 -8.72 2.08 23.84
N TYR A 258 -8.57 2.81 22.74
CA TYR A 258 -7.51 3.82 22.62
C TYR A 258 -7.59 4.89 23.72
N PRO A 259 -8.77 5.48 24.10
CA PRO A 259 -8.85 6.44 25.20
C PRO A 259 -8.34 5.87 26.52
N GLU A 260 -8.69 4.63 26.83
CA GLU A 260 -8.26 3.97 28.05
C GLU A 260 -6.76 3.66 28.05
N TRP A 261 -6.22 3.16 26.93
CA TRP A 261 -4.79 2.96 26.74
C TRP A 261 -4.01 4.27 26.95
N LYS A 262 -4.47 5.37 26.32
CA LYS A 262 -3.83 6.68 26.45
C LYS A 262 -3.79 7.12 27.90
N ARG A 263 -4.88 7.01 28.61
CA ARG A 263 -4.97 7.35 30.05
C ARG A 263 -3.98 6.52 30.88
N ARG A 264 -3.93 5.20 30.67
CA ARG A 264 -3.10 4.29 31.47
C ARG A 264 -1.59 4.43 31.20
N TYR A 265 -1.21 4.52 29.95
CA TYR A 265 0.18 4.37 29.51
C TYR A 265 0.84 5.65 28.96
N VAL A 266 0.09 6.71 28.75
CA VAL A 266 0.61 7.99 28.26
C VAL A 266 0.43 9.11 29.29
N ASP A 267 -0.79 9.34 29.72
CA ASP A 267 -1.11 10.48 30.57
C ASP A 267 -0.63 10.25 32.02
N ASN A 268 -0.73 9.04 32.57
CA ASN A 268 -0.26 8.70 33.91
C ASN A 268 1.27 8.65 34.05
N VAL A 269 2.00 8.35 32.97
CA VAL A 269 3.48 8.36 32.98
C VAL A 269 4.01 9.80 33.00
N ASN A 270 3.32 10.72 32.30
CA ASN A 270 3.71 12.15 32.29
C ASN A 270 3.27 12.91 33.57
N GLY A 271 2.36 12.34 34.37
CA GLY A 271 1.94 12.91 35.66
C GLY A 271 2.92 12.65 36.84
N ARG A 272 3.83 11.68 36.71
CA ARG A 272 4.82 11.35 37.75
C ARG A 272 6.10 12.17 37.70
N GLY A 273 6.24 13.08 36.75
CA GLY A 273 7.41 13.97 36.59
C GLY A 273 7.23 15.39 37.12
N LYS A 274 6.15 15.67 37.88
CA LYS A 274 5.89 16.98 38.51
C LYS A 274 5.54 16.79 39.99
N THR A 275 6.46 16.28 40.74
CA THR A 275 6.50 16.44 42.20
C THR A 275 7.97 16.65 42.58
#